data_1885f1b8b1ecf293e713c6ece987feaa
#
_entry.id   1885f1b8b1ecf293e713c6ece987feaa
#
_cell.length_a   1.000
_cell.length_b   1.000
_cell.length_c   1.000
_cell.angle_alpha   90.00
_cell.angle_beta   90.00
_cell.angle_gamma   90.00
#
_symmetry.space_group_name_H-M   'P 1'
#
loop_
_entity.id
_entity.type
_entity.pdbx_description
1 polymer ?
#
loop_
_entity_poly.entity_id
_entity_poly.type
_entity_poly.pdbx_seq_one_letter_code
_entity_poly.pdbx_strand_id
1 'polypeptide(L)'
;KLLSYLAPRNTAEQIRELTKVFDGNRERVAIEIAKIVCAESYLYGKIEDCPTCEGTGEVGNNDKWKKECYDCNGSGTEIGFNDEIGKVNYQDTLDKFNEAVKKGNLWTPDTESQKLSEAAVYHGICAGLAVLTEGILVAPLEGVVSARFLKNGNGKHTLSVSYAGPIRSAGGTGQALSVLIADIIRRDFGLEFPLMSYDEIERYKEEVGMYRGLQYRPSNPQ
;
A
#
# COMPACT_ATOMS: atom_id res chain seq x y z
N LYS A 1 -13.62 -2.75 7.50
CA LYS A 1 -12.46 -2.78 6.57
C LYS A 1 -11.19 -3.35 7.25
N LEU A 2 -10.75 -2.86 8.43
CA LEU A 2 -9.56 -3.39 9.11
C LEU A 2 -9.61 -4.91 9.31
N LEU A 3 -10.73 -5.42 9.79
CA LEU A 3 -10.96 -6.85 10.00
C LEU A 3 -10.94 -7.63 8.68
N SER A 4 -11.33 -7.06 7.55
CA SER A 4 -11.31 -7.75 6.27
C SER A 4 -9.90 -8.01 5.75
N TYR A 5 -8.93 -7.16 6.09
CA TYR A 5 -7.52 -7.40 5.75
C TYR A 5 -6.83 -8.43 6.64
N LEU A 6 -7.33 -8.60 7.87
CA LEU A 6 -6.70 -9.43 8.89
C LEU A 6 -7.51 -10.70 9.22
N ALA A 7 -8.84 -10.69 8.99
CA ALA A 7 -9.74 -11.71 9.49
C ALA A 7 -9.65 -13.11 8.82
N PRO A 8 -9.30 -13.28 7.55
CA PRO A 8 -9.16 -14.61 6.97
C PRO A 8 -7.86 -15.31 7.39
N ARG A 9 -6.96 -14.60 8.07
CA ARG A 9 -5.62 -15.05 8.39
C ARG A 9 -5.48 -15.25 9.89
N ASN A 10 -4.77 -16.25 10.32
CA ASN A 10 -4.38 -16.40 11.73
C ASN A 10 -3.42 -15.26 12.18
N THR A 11 -3.70 -14.04 11.71
CA THR A 11 -2.83 -12.87 11.88
C THR A 11 -2.61 -12.53 13.35
N ALA A 12 -3.62 -12.75 14.20
CA ALA A 12 -3.47 -12.52 15.64
C ALA A 12 -2.44 -13.46 16.28
N GLU A 13 -2.38 -14.71 15.81
CA GLU A 13 -1.38 -15.68 16.26
C GLU A 13 0.00 -15.34 15.71
N GLN A 14 0.09 -15.03 14.42
CA GLN A 14 1.30 -14.55 13.78
C GLN A 14 1.90 -13.31 14.46
N ILE A 15 1.04 -12.33 14.81
CA ILE A 15 1.47 -11.14 15.57
C ILE A 15 2.04 -11.53 16.93
N ARG A 16 1.39 -12.46 17.66
CA ARG A 16 1.89 -12.91 18.97
C ARG A 16 3.24 -13.63 18.87
N GLU A 17 3.41 -14.48 17.88
CA GLU A 17 4.67 -15.18 17.62
C GLU A 17 5.78 -14.19 17.25
N LEU A 18 5.55 -13.32 16.28
CA LEU A 18 6.53 -12.32 15.86
C LEU A 18 6.86 -11.32 16.98
N THR A 19 5.89 -10.98 17.83
CA THR A 19 6.15 -10.13 19.01
C THR A 19 7.17 -10.78 19.97
N LYS A 20 7.12 -12.11 20.12
CA LYS A 20 8.12 -12.84 20.90
C LYS A 20 9.48 -12.89 20.22
N VAL A 21 9.47 -13.13 18.88
CA VAL A 21 10.71 -13.19 18.08
C VAL A 21 11.46 -11.86 18.08
N PHE A 22 10.75 -10.75 18.06
CA PHE A 22 11.34 -9.41 18.00
C PHE A 22 11.35 -8.66 19.34
N ASP A 23 11.29 -9.38 20.46
CA ASP A 23 11.34 -8.80 21.82
C ASP A 23 10.38 -7.61 22.03
N GLY A 24 9.20 -7.69 21.45
CA GLY A 24 8.18 -6.65 21.53
C GLY A 24 8.42 -5.42 20.63
N ASN A 25 9.42 -5.45 19.73
CA ASN A 25 9.66 -4.36 18.79
C ASN A 25 8.52 -4.30 17.75
N ARG A 26 7.61 -3.35 17.96
CA ARG A 26 6.37 -3.21 17.19
C ARG A 26 6.60 -2.88 15.73
N GLU A 27 7.59 -2.04 15.44
CA GLU A 27 7.93 -1.64 14.06
C GLU A 27 8.40 -2.85 13.24
N ARG A 28 9.23 -3.70 13.83
CA ARG A 28 9.67 -4.96 13.18
C ARG A 28 8.51 -5.91 12.95
N VAL A 29 7.64 -6.08 13.94
CA VAL A 29 6.43 -6.91 13.80
C VAL A 29 5.55 -6.38 12.67
N ALA A 30 5.35 -5.07 12.59
CA ALA A 30 4.55 -4.44 11.55
C ALA A 30 5.14 -4.67 10.14
N ILE A 31 6.45 -4.56 9.99
CA ILE A 31 7.14 -4.80 8.72
C ILE A 31 6.97 -6.27 8.29
N GLU A 32 7.17 -7.22 9.20
CA GLU A 32 7.01 -8.65 8.86
C GLU A 32 5.56 -9.01 8.54
N ILE A 33 4.59 -8.49 9.29
CA ILE A 33 3.16 -8.67 8.95
C ILE A 33 2.84 -8.05 7.59
N ALA A 34 3.39 -6.88 7.27
CA ALA A 34 3.21 -6.27 5.95
C ALA A 34 3.73 -7.15 4.82
N LYS A 35 4.91 -7.76 4.99
CA LYS A 35 5.48 -8.70 4.02
C LYS A 35 4.65 -9.97 3.89
N ILE A 36 4.22 -10.56 5.00
CA ILE A 36 3.39 -11.77 5.01
C ILE A 36 2.09 -11.50 4.26
N VAL A 37 1.38 -10.42 4.59
CA VAL A 37 0.11 -10.06 3.95
C VAL A 37 0.28 -9.73 2.47
N CYS A 38 1.37 -9.04 2.11
CA CYS A 38 1.71 -8.78 0.72
C CYS A 38 1.96 -10.09 -0.04
N ALA A 39 2.78 -10.98 0.51
CA ALA A 39 3.09 -12.28 -0.09
C ALA A 39 1.85 -13.17 -0.26
N GLU A 40 1.00 -13.24 0.77
CA GLU A 40 -0.27 -13.97 0.71
C GLU A 40 -1.20 -13.38 -0.35
N SER A 41 -1.35 -12.06 -0.39
CA SER A 41 -2.20 -11.39 -1.36
C SER A 41 -1.71 -11.61 -2.80
N TYR A 42 -0.39 -11.64 -3.01
CA TYR A 42 0.20 -11.92 -4.30
C TYR A 42 0.04 -13.38 -4.74
N LEU A 43 0.31 -14.34 -3.85
CA LEU A 43 0.32 -15.76 -4.19
C LEU A 43 -1.07 -16.40 -4.28
N TYR A 44 -2.01 -15.92 -3.48
CA TYR A 44 -3.32 -16.55 -3.31
C TYR A 44 -4.50 -15.62 -3.60
N GLY A 45 -4.24 -14.36 -3.90
CA GLY A 45 -5.26 -13.39 -4.30
C GLY A 45 -5.72 -13.63 -5.74
N LYS A 46 -6.96 -13.25 -6.02
CA LYS A 46 -7.53 -13.19 -7.36
C LYS A 46 -8.12 -11.81 -7.58
N ILE A 47 -7.95 -11.29 -8.77
CA ILE A 47 -8.66 -10.07 -9.16
C ILE A 47 -10.11 -10.45 -9.44
N GLU A 48 -11.02 -9.81 -8.73
CA GLU A 48 -12.47 -9.98 -8.87
C GLU A 48 -13.11 -8.62 -9.12
N ASP A 49 -14.26 -8.61 -9.76
CA ASP A 49 -15.01 -7.37 -9.92
C ASP A 49 -15.47 -6.85 -8.57
N CYS A 50 -15.36 -5.55 -8.36
CA CYS A 50 -15.82 -4.92 -7.13
C CYS A 50 -17.35 -5.09 -7.01
N PRO A 51 -17.88 -5.70 -5.95
CA PRO A 51 -19.30 -5.97 -5.83
C PRO A 51 -20.16 -4.70 -5.72
N THR A 52 -19.57 -3.59 -5.28
CA THR A 52 -20.28 -2.32 -5.11
C THR A 52 -20.52 -1.59 -6.43
N CYS A 53 -19.59 -1.69 -7.37
CA CYS A 53 -19.71 -1.04 -8.69
C CYS A 53 -19.78 -2.05 -9.83
N GLU A 54 -19.83 -3.33 -9.55
CA GLU A 54 -19.93 -4.41 -10.54
C GLU A 54 -18.86 -4.29 -11.65
N GLY A 55 -17.64 -3.98 -11.24
CA GLY A 55 -16.50 -3.87 -12.15
C GLY A 55 -16.36 -2.52 -12.88
N THR A 56 -17.31 -1.60 -12.74
CA THR A 56 -17.28 -0.32 -13.49
C THR A 56 -16.32 0.71 -12.93
N GLY A 57 -15.92 0.60 -11.67
CA GLY A 57 -15.14 1.61 -10.96
C GLY A 57 -15.94 2.85 -10.54
N GLU A 58 -17.20 2.95 -10.93
CA GLU A 58 -18.06 4.09 -10.70
C GLU A 58 -19.38 3.71 -10.03
N VAL A 59 -19.89 4.57 -9.16
CA VAL A 59 -21.20 4.43 -8.52
C VAL A 59 -22.05 5.66 -8.80
N GLY A 60 -23.35 5.45 -9.08
CA GLY A 60 -24.34 6.52 -9.32
C GLY A 60 -25.40 6.13 -10.34
N ASN A 61 -26.57 6.76 -10.24
CA ASN A 61 -27.75 6.38 -11.03
C ASN A 61 -27.89 7.10 -12.38
N ASN A 62 -27.03 8.06 -12.69
CA ASN A 62 -27.08 8.84 -13.93
C ASN A 62 -25.69 9.29 -14.34
N ASP A 63 -25.42 9.48 -15.64
CA ASP A 63 -24.15 9.98 -16.20
C ASP A 63 -23.71 11.36 -15.64
N LYS A 64 -24.63 12.15 -15.11
CA LYS A 64 -24.33 13.44 -14.47
C LYS A 64 -23.83 13.36 -13.03
N TRP A 65 -24.01 12.20 -12.36
CA TRP A 65 -23.73 12.02 -10.93
C TRP A 65 -22.85 10.80 -10.65
N LYS A 66 -22.14 10.31 -11.65
CA LYS A 66 -21.16 9.25 -11.45
C LYS A 66 -20.02 9.75 -10.58
N LYS A 67 -19.68 8.95 -9.58
CA LYS A 67 -18.54 9.16 -8.69
C LYS A 67 -17.69 7.90 -8.69
N GLU A 68 -16.40 8.06 -8.47
CA GLU A 68 -15.52 6.91 -8.22
C GLU A 68 -16.08 6.04 -7.10
N CYS A 69 -16.04 4.74 -7.30
CA CYS A 69 -16.46 3.78 -6.30
C CYS A 69 -15.51 3.86 -5.10
N TYR A 70 -16.06 4.12 -3.94
CA TYR A 70 -15.29 4.29 -2.71
C TYR A 70 -14.71 2.96 -2.17
N ASP A 71 -15.27 1.80 -2.54
CA ASP A 71 -14.79 0.50 -2.08
C ASP A 71 -13.54 0.05 -2.85
N CYS A 72 -13.51 0.23 -4.16
CA CYS A 72 -12.37 -0.12 -5.01
C CYS A 72 -11.53 1.09 -5.45
N ASN A 73 -11.83 2.30 -4.94
CA ASN A 73 -11.17 3.56 -5.33
C ASN A 73 -11.10 3.76 -6.85
N GLY A 74 -12.21 3.50 -7.53
CA GLY A 74 -12.33 3.67 -8.98
C GLY A 74 -11.68 2.59 -9.84
N SER A 75 -11.02 1.59 -9.25
CA SER A 75 -10.35 0.53 -10.03
C SER A 75 -11.30 -0.45 -10.71
N GLY A 76 -12.54 -0.53 -10.25
CA GLY A 76 -13.51 -1.54 -10.69
C GLY A 76 -13.24 -2.94 -10.13
N THR A 77 -12.11 -3.16 -9.51
CA THR A 77 -11.68 -4.49 -9.06
C THR A 77 -11.23 -4.48 -7.62
N GLU A 78 -11.35 -5.63 -6.96
CA GLU A 78 -10.77 -5.89 -5.63
C GLU A 78 -10.05 -7.23 -5.63
N ILE A 79 -9.27 -7.50 -4.58
CA ILE A 79 -8.71 -8.84 -4.39
C ILE A 79 -9.68 -9.67 -3.58
N GLY A 80 -10.22 -10.71 -4.23
CA GLY A 80 -10.83 -11.85 -3.57
C GLY A 80 -9.77 -12.81 -3.04
N PHE A 81 -10.07 -13.46 -1.92
CA PHE A 81 -9.21 -14.47 -1.33
C PHE A 81 -9.95 -15.80 -1.31
N ASN A 82 -9.24 -16.89 -1.62
CA ASN A 82 -9.82 -18.21 -1.40
C ASN A 82 -9.75 -18.61 0.08
N ASP A 83 -10.66 -19.50 0.50
CA ASP A 83 -10.81 -19.93 1.90
C ASP A 83 -9.59 -20.70 2.46
N GLU A 84 -8.56 -20.93 1.67
CA GLU A 84 -7.35 -21.66 2.07
C GLU A 84 -6.29 -20.77 2.71
N ILE A 85 -6.37 -19.45 2.53
CA ILE A 85 -5.33 -18.49 2.99
C ILE A 85 -5.09 -18.58 4.50
N GLY A 86 -6.12 -18.76 5.31
CA GLY A 86 -5.96 -18.92 6.77
C GLY A 86 -5.30 -20.22 7.24
N LYS A 87 -5.04 -21.16 6.33
CA LYS A 87 -4.47 -22.48 6.65
C LYS A 87 -3.01 -22.62 6.26
N VAL A 88 -2.46 -21.66 5.52
CA VAL A 88 -1.08 -21.74 5.04
C VAL A 88 -0.12 -21.24 6.10
N ASN A 89 0.98 -21.97 6.30
CA ASN A 89 2.05 -21.51 7.17
C ASN A 89 2.70 -20.27 6.55
N TYR A 90 2.81 -19.18 7.33
CA TYR A 90 3.35 -17.92 6.84
C TYR A 90 4.82 -18.04 6.38
N GLN A 91 5.61 -18.92 6.98
CA GLN A 91 7.00 -19.12 6.57
C GLN A 91 7.07 -19.75 5.17
N ASP A 92 6.23 -20.75 4.89
CA ASP A 92 6.14 -21.36 3.56
C ASP A 92 5.67 -20.34 2.52
N THR A 93 4.78 -19.43 2.91
CA THR A 93 4.31 -18.33 2.05
C THR A 93 5.43 -17.38 1.70
N LEU A 94 6.20 -16.94 2.71
CA LEU A 94 7.35 -16.06 2.48
C LEU A 94 8.42 -16.72 1.64
N ASP A 95 8.71 -18.01 1.86
CA ASP A 95 9.70 -18.77 1.09
C ASP A 95 9.30 -18.88 -0.39
N LYS A 96 8.01 -19.19 -0.68
CA LYS A 96 7.49 -19.19 -2.05
C LYS A 96 7.54 -17.81 -2.70
N PHE A 97 7.18 -16.77 -1.96
CA PHE A 97 7.24 -15.40 -2.45
C PHE A 97 8.68 -14.99 -2.75
N ASN A 98 9.62 -15.28 -1.85
CA ASN A 98 11.04 -15.01 -2.04
C ASN A 98 11.63 -15.75 -3.26
N GLU A 99 11.17 -16.98 -3.53
CA GLU A 99 11.54 -17.69 -4.76
C GLU A 99 11.00 -16.99 -6.01
N ALA A 100 9.77 -16.48 -5.97
CA ALA A 100 9.19 -15.71 -7.08
C ALA A 100 9.96 -14.39 -7.29
N VAL A 101 10.32 -13.69 -6.22
CA VAL A 101 11.19 -12.48 -6.26
C VAL A 101 12.51 -12.79 -6.95
N LYS A 102 13.18 -13.88 -6.57
CA LYS A 102 14.47 -14.29 -7.19
C LYS A 102 14.35 -14.60 -8.68
N LYS A 103 13.22 -15.11 -9.14
CA LYS A 103 12.93 -15.36 -10.58
C LYS A 103 12.72 -14.06 -11.37
N GLY A 104 12.42 -12.95 -10.70
CA GLY A 104 12.43 -11.61 -11.29
C GLY A 104 11.25 -11.24 -12.18
N ASN A 105 10.16 -12.03 -12.22
CA ASN A 105 8.99 -11.81 -13.08
C ASN A 105 7.69 -11.79 -12.25
N LEU A 106 7.65 -10.95 -11.21
CA LEU A 106 6.46 -10.87 -10.35
C LEU A 106 5.27 -10.21 -11.05
N TRP A 107 5.51 -9.34 -12.00
CA TRP A 107 4.48 -8.59 -12.70
C TRP A 107 4.93 -8.13 -14.07
N THR A 108 3.97 -7.81 -14.92
CA THR A 108 4.18 -7.28 -16.27
C THR A 108 3.36 -6.00 -16.41
N PRO A 109 3.92 -4.91 -17.00
CA PRO A 109 3.19 -3.66 -17.20
C PRO A 109 1.89 -3.84 -17.95
N ASP A 110 0.86 -3.08 -17.55
CA ASP A 110 -0.46 -3.03 -18.18
C ASP A 110 -1.21 -4.39 -18.22
N THR A 111 -0.88 -5.29 -17.30
CA THR A 111 -1.52 -6.61 -17.19
C THR A 111 -2.24 -6.79 -15.86
N GLU A 112 -3.01 -7.86 -15.78
CA GLU A 112 -3.68 -8.29 -14.55
C GLU A 112 -2.68 -8.60 -13.42
N SER A 113 -1.49 -9.09 -13.76
CA SER A 113 -0.42 -9.33 -12.80
C SER A 113 0.09 -8.04 -12.14
N GLN A 114 0.11 -6.92 -12.87
CA GLN A 114 0.41 -5.61 -12.26
C GLN A 114 -0.67 -5.22 -11.25
N LYS A 115 -1.94 -5.33 -11.60
CA LYS A 115 -3.06 -5.01 -10.70
C LYS A 115 -3.02 -5.84 -9.43
N LEU A 116 -2.76 -7.14 -9.58
CA LEU A 116 -2.61 -8.04 -8.43
C LEU A 116 -1.44 -7.62 -7.52
N SER A 117 -0.30 -7.29 -8.12
CA SER A 117 0.89 -6.84 -7.39
C SER A 117 0.65 -5.51 -6.67
N GLU A 118 0.03 -4.53 -7.34
CA GLU A 118 -0.32 -3.24 -6.73
C GLU A 118 -1.26 -3.40 -5.54
N ALA A 119 -2.27 -4.25 -5.68
CA ALA A 119 -3.22 -4.52 -4.63
C ALA A 119 -2.58 -5.35 -3.48
N ALA A 120 -1.66 -6.27 -3.78
CA ALA A 120 -0.89 -6.98 -2.76
C ALA A 120 -0.02 -6.04 -1.93
N VAL A 121 0.67 -5.10 -2.58
CA VAL A 121 1.44 -4.03 -1.91
C VAL A 121 0.54 -3.16 -1.04
N TYR A 122 -0.60 -2.73 -1.56
CA TYR A 122 -1.59 -1.95 -0.80
C TYR A 122 -2.04 -2.67 0.47
N HIS A 123 -2.40 -3.96 0.37
CA HIS A 123 -2.81 -4.76 1.52
C HIS A 123 -1.67 -4.91 2.55
N GLY A 124 -0.44 -5.13 2.09
CA GLY A 124 0.72 -5.19 2.96
C GLY A 124 0.92 -3.90 3.76
N ILE A 125 0.85 -2.74 3.10
CA ILE A 125 0.98 -1.42 3.75
C ILE A 125 -0.13 -1.23 4.79
N CYS A 126 -1.38 -1.50 4.44
CA CYS A 126 -2.51 -1.38 5.35
C CYS A 126 -2.39 -2.29 6.57
N ALA A 127 -1.96 -3.55 6.37
CA ALA A 127 -1.76 -4.50 7.46
C ALA A 127 -0.63 -4.06 8.42
N GLY A 128 0.49 -3.60 7.89
CA GLY A 128 1.58 -3.06 8.71
C GLY A 128 1.16 -1.83 9.52
N LEU A 129 0.42 -0.90 8.90
CA LEU A 129 -0.14 0.25 9.61
C LEU A 129 -1.13 -0.16 10.70
N ALA A 130 -1.95 -1.18 10.46
CA ALA A 130 -2.88 -1.70 11.46
C ALA A 130 -2.16 -2.20 12.71
N VAL A 131 -1.04 -2.89 12.55
CA VAL A 131 -0.21 -3.34 13.67
C VAL A 131 0.42 -2.17 14.42
N LEU A 132 0.95 -1.18 13.71
CA LEU A 132 1.58 0.00 14.31
C LEU A 132 0.60 0.84 15.13
N THR A 133 -0.62 0.96 14.66
CA THR A 133 -1.66 1.79 15.28
C THR A 133 -2.53 1.04 16.27
N GLU A 134 -2.28 -0.26 16.49
CA GLU A 134 -3.11 -1.16 17.33
C GLU A 134 -4.60 -1.17 16.94
N GLY A 135 -4.92 -0.76 15.73
CA GLY A 135 -6.30 -0.58 15.29
C GLY A 135 -7.07 0.56 15.96
N ILE A 136 -6.42 1.32 16.85
CA ILE A 136 -7.06 2.43 17.59
C ILE A 136 -7.31 3.62 16.66
N LEU A 137 -6.44 3.82 15.67
CA LEU A 137 -6.54 4.91 14.71
C LEU A 137 -7.04 4.37 13.37
N VAL A 138 -8.33 4.41 13.16
CA VAL A 138 -8.97 4.05 11.86
C VAL A 138 -8.54 5.03 10.77
N ALA A 139 -8.35 6.29 11.10
CA ALA A 139 -8.00 7.36 10.17
C ALA A 139 -6.71 7.13 9.35
N PRO A 140 -5.59 6.61 9.90
CA PRO A 140 -4.41 6.30 9.09
C PRO A 140 -4.65 5.20 8.06
N LEU A 141 -5.45 4.20 8.39
CA LEU A 141 -5.73 3.07 7.50
C LEU A 141 -6.66 3.46 6.35
N GLU A 142 -7.71 4.22 6.65
CA GLU A 142 -8.61 4.76 5.63
C GLU A 142 -7.95 5.85 4.79
N GLY A 143 -6.85 6.40 5.29
CA GLY A 143 -6.11 7.45 4.59
C GLY A 143 -5.15 6.95 3.53
N VAL A 144 -4.79 5.66 3.51
CA VAL A 144 -4.05 5.06 2.38
C VAL A 144 -5.07 4.69 1.31
N VAL A 145 -5.02 5.37 0.18
CA VAL A 145 -6.01 5.23 -0.90
C VAL A 145 -5.60 4.15 -1.88
N SER A 146 -4.35 4.16 -2.33
CA SER A 146 -3.86 3.19 -3.32
C SER A 146 -2.34 3.05 -3.29
N ALA A 147 -1.86 1.94 -3.83
CA ALA A 147 -0.48 1.72 -4.23
C ALA A 147 -0.46 1.43 -5.73
N ARG A 148 0.34 2.14 -6.51
CA ARG A 148 0.40 2.04 -7.97
C ARG A 148 1.82 1.96 -8.47
N PHE A 149 2.04 1.22 -9.55
CA PHE A 149 3.33 1.14 -10.22
C PHE A 149 3.35 2.13 -11.38
N LEU A 150 4.05 3.24 -11.19
CA LEU A 150 4.14 4.32 -12.15
C LEU A 150 5.43 4.24 -12.95
N LYS A 151 5.36 4.60 -14.23
CA LYS A 151 6.52 4.63 -15.11
C LYS A 151 7.34 5.92 -14.86
N ASN A 152 8.62 5.76 -14.54
CA ASN A 152 9.59 6.84 -14.47
C ASN A 152 9.98 7.37 -15.86
N GLY A 153 10.56 8.55 -15.92
CA GLY A 153 11.09 9.13 -17.15
C GLY A 153 12.19 8.29 -17.85
N ASN A 154 12.86 7.40 -17.11
CA ASN A 154 13.85 6.45 -17.67
C ASN A 154 13.23 5.14 -18.19
N GLY A 155 11.91 5.03 -18.21
CA GLY A 155 11.18 3.83 -18.66
C GLY A 155 11.02 2.72 -17.63
N LYS A 156 11.67 2.82 -16.47
CA LYS A 156 11.49 1.89 -15.35
C LYS A 156 10.31 2.29 -14.47
N HIS A 157 9.87 1.40 -13.58
CA HIS A 157 8.71 1.65 -12.74
C HIS A 157 9.10 1.92 -11.30
N THR A 158 8.30 2.74 -10.64
CA THR A 158 8.41 3.09 -9.22
C THR A 158 7.08 2.86 -8.51
N LEU A 159 7.12 2.74 -7.18
CA LEU A 159 5.93 2.66 -6.35
C LEU A 159 5.45 4.07 -5.96
N SER A 160 4.18 4.34 -6.22
CA SER A 160 3.46 5.52 -5.74
C SER A 160 2.40 5.10 -4.74
N VAL A 161 2.40 5.72 -3.56
CA VAL A 161 1.38 5.52 -2.52
C VAL A 161 0.58 6.80 -2.38
N SER A 162 -0.74 6.70 -2.58
CA SER A 162 -1.64 7.84 -2.48
C SER A 162 -2.27 7.93 -1.10
N TYR A 163 -2.35 9.14 -0.57
CA TYR A 163 -2.93 9.43 0.74
C TYR A 163 -4.07 10.44 0.65
N ALA A 164 -5.10 10.24 1.48
CA ALA A 164 -6.23 11.16 1.63
C ALA A 164 -6.53 11.44 3.12
N GLY A 165 -7.38 12.42 3.36
CA GLY A 165 -7.85 12.74 4.71
C GLY A 165 -6.74 13.16 5.69
N PRO A 166 -6.92 12.87 6.99
CA PRO A 166 -6.00 13.33 8.05
C PRO A 166 -4.57 12.81 7.90
N ILE A 167 -4.35 11.61 7.37
CA ILE A 167 -2.99 11.07 7.18
C ILE A 167 -2.20 11.91 6.17
N ARG A 168 -2.87 12.49 5.17
CA ARG A 168 -2.23 13.36 4.18
C ARG A 168 -1.74 14.67 4.80
N SER A 169 -2.55 15.28 5.66
CA SER A 169 -2.29 16.63 6.22
C SER A 169 -1.58 16.62 7.56
N ALA A 170 -1.77 15.58 8.36
CA ALA A 170 -1.25 15.47 9.73
C ALA A 170 -0.85 14.03 10.10
N GLY A 171 -0.39 13.24 9.12
CA GLY A 171 -0.09 11.81 9.31
C GLY A 171 1.13 11.53 10.18
N GLY A 172 2.06 12.47 10.28
CA GLY A 172 3.22 12.39 11.17
C GLY A 172 3.95 11.04 11.04
N THR A 173 4.19 10.40 12.18
CA THR A 173 4.91 9.12 12.26
C THR A 173 4.19 7.99 11.50
N GLY A 174 2.85 7.94 11.52
CA GLY A 174 2.08 6.92 10.81
C GLY A 174 2.31 6.98 9.29
N GLN A 175 2.31 8.16 8.72
CA GLN A 175 2.61 8.36 7.30
C GLN A 175 4.07 7.98 6.97
N ALA A 176 5.03 8.43 7.78
CA ALA A 176 6.44 8.12 7.59
C ALA A 176 6.71 6.60 7.64
N LEU A 177 6.09 5.89 8.57
CA LEU A 177 6.21 4.44 8.70
C LEU A 177 5.53 3.70 7.53
N SER A 178 4.42 4.20 7.01
CA SER A 178 3.80 3.61 5.81
C SER A 178 4.70 3.73 4.58
N VAL A 179 5.41 4.85 4.43
CA VAL A 179 6.41 5.05 3.36
C VAL A 179 7.59 4.09 3.55
N LEU A 180 8.06 3.89 4.78
CA LEU A 180 9.13 2.93 5.08
C LEU A 180 8.71 1.49 4.71
N ILE A 181 7.51 1.07 5.12
CA ILE A 181 6.97 -0.25 4.76
C ILE A 181 6.87 -0.38 3.23
N ALA A 182 6.34 0.64 2.57
CA ALA A 182 6.22 0.69 1.11
C ALA A 182 7.59 0.56 0.42
N ASP A 183 8.64 1.25 0.91
CA ASP A 183 9.99 1.17 0.35
C ASP A 183 10.61 -0.22 0.52
N ILE A 184 10.35 -0.88 1.65
CA ILE A 184 10.83 -2.25 1.87
C ILE A 184 10.17 -3.21 0.87
N ILE A 185 8.84 -3.16 0.73
CA ILE A 185 8.09 -4.03 -0.18
C ILE A 185 8.43 -3.72 -1.66
N ARG A 186 8.60 -2.45 -2.01
CA ARG A 186 8.97 -1.99 -3.35
C ARG A 186 10.18 -2.76 -3.92
N ARG A 187 11.16 -3.04 -3.09
CA ARG A 187 12.40 -3.72 -3.48
C ARG A 187 12.14 -5.16 -3.92
N ASP A 188 11.20 -5.85 -3.28
CA ASP A 188 10.82 -7.21 -3.62
C ASP A 188 10.18 -7.30 -5.01
N PHE A 189 9.48 -6.23 -5.44
CA PHE A 189 8.90 -6.12 -6.78
C PHE A 189 9.84 -5.55 -7.84
N GLY A 190 11.11 -5.31 -7.51
CA GLY A 190 12.10 -4.79 -8.45
C GLY A 190 11.82 -3.37 -8.94
N LEU A 191 11.03 -2.60 -8.18
CA LEU A 191 10.69 -1.22 -8.51
C LEU A 191 11.81 -0.27 -8.10
N GLU A 192 12.10 0.72 -8.94
CA GLU A 192 13.13 1.73 -8.67
C GLU A 192 12.61 2.88 -7.80
N PHE A 193 13.54 3.70 -7.31
CA PHE A 193 13.17 4.96 -6.67
C PHE A 193 12.47 5.89 -7.66
N PRO A 194 11.54 6.74 -7.19
CA PRO A 194 10.96 7.77 -8.04
C PRO A 194 12.05 8.72 -8.53
N LEU A 195 12.10 8.93 -9.83
CA LEU A 195 12.95 9.93 -10.45
C LEU A 195 12.15 11.23 -10.58
N MET A 196 12.58 12.25 -9.87
CA MET A 196 12.01 13.60 -10.01
C MET A 196 12.45 14.20 -11.34
N SER A 197 11.50 14.71 -12.12
CA SER A 197 11.80 15.47 -13.31
C SER A 197 12.36 16.86 -12.94
N TYR A 198 13.06 17.51 -13.87
CA TYR A 198 13.53 18.87 -13.67
C TYR A 198 12.36 19.83 -13.39
N ASP A 199 11.26 19.67 -14.09
CA ASP A 199 10.06 20.50 -13.91
C ASP A 199 9.44 20.34 -12.51
N GLU A 200 9.46 19.13 -11.94
CA GLU A 200 9.03 18.92 -10.56
C GLU A 200 9.94 19.62 -9.55
N ILE A 201 11.26 19.57 -9.76
CA ILE A 201 12.22 20.25 -8.89
C ILE A 201 12.00 21.76 -8.95
N GLU A 202 11.83 22.37 -10.14
CA GLU A 202 11.56 23.78 -10.29
C GLU A 202 10.22 24.18 -9.63
N ARG A 203 9.19 23.36 -9.79
CA ARG A 203 7.90 23.57 -9.13
C ARG A 203 8.02 23.61 -7.61
N TYR A 204 8.78 22.69 -7.00
CA TYR A 204 9.04 22.74 -5.55
C TYR A 204 9.74 24.02 -5.12
N LYS A 205 10.68 24.53 -5.90
CA LYS A 205 11.34 25.82 -5.62
C LYS A 205 10.34 26.99 -5.62
N GLU A 206 9.42 27.00 -6.58
CA GLU A 206 8.35 28.00 -6.65
C GLU A 206 7.39 27.89 -5.45
N GLU A 207 6.98 26.69 -5.09
CA GLU A 207 6.10 26.44 -3.96
C GLU A 207 6.73 26.90 -2.63
N VAL A 208 8.02 26.63 -2.39
CA VAL A 208 8.74 27.11 -1.19
C VAL A 208 8.72 28.65 -1.13
N GLY A 209 8.84 29.32 -2.28
CA GLY A 209 8.73 30.78 -2.38
C GLY A 209 7.34 31.30 -1.97
N MET A 210 6.28 30.62 -2.38
CA MET A 210 4.90 30.96 -2.02
C MET A 210 4.60 30.73 -0.53
N TYR A 211 5.13 29.68 0.08
CA TYR A 211 4.98 29.42 1.52
C TYR A 211 5.63 30.49 2.41
N ARG A 212 6.63 31.23 1.90
CA ARG A 212 7.22 32.38 2.64
C ARG A 212 6.23 33.51 2.91
N GLY A 213 5.17 33.64 2.12
CA GLY A 213 4.09 34.63 2.29
C GLY A 213 2.98 34.19 3.26
N LEU A 214 2.90 32.92 3.62
CA LEU A 214 1.92 32.36 4.52
C LEU A 214 2.50 32.24 5.94
N GLN A 215 1.68 31.97 6.95
CA GLN A 215 2.03 31.98 8.39
C GLN A 215 3.20 31.09 8.82
N TYR A 216 3.66 30.20 7.95
CA TYR A 216 4.86 29.39 8.16
C TYR A 216 6.03 30.00 7.37
N ARG A 217 6.87 30.76 8.04
CA ARG A 217 8.21 31.09 7.51
C ARG A 217 9.16 29.96 7.85
N PRO A 218 9.59 29.11 6.93
CA PRO A 218 10.75 28.27 7.20
C PRO A 218 11.92 29.21 7.52
N SER A 219 12.62 28.95 8.63
CA SER A 219 13.87 29.62 8.94
C SER A 219 14.80 29.48 7.73
N ASN A 220 15.43 30.57 7.30
CA ASN A 220 16.38 30.53 6.20
C ASN A 220 17.35 29.38 6.41
N PRO A 221 17.53 28.48 5.45
CA PRO A 221 18.71 27.61 5.46
C PRO A 221 19.94 28.49 5.38
N GLN A 222 20.80 28.39 6.39
CA GLN A 222 22.15 28.92 6.35
C GLN A 222 23.00 28.15 5.35
#